data_d780a8f8488008a89b51b57dd177933f
#
_entry.id   d780a8f8488008a89b51b57dd177933f
#
_cell.length_a   1.000
_cell.length_b   1.000
_cell.length_c   1.000
_cell.angle_alpha   90.00
_cell.angle_beta   90.00
_cell.angle_gamma   90.00
#
_symmetry.space_group_name_H-M   'P 1'
#
loop_
_entity.id
_entity.type
_entity.pdbx_description
1 polymer ?
#
loop_
_entity_poly.entity_id
_entity_poly.type
_entity_poly.pdbx_seq_one_letter_code
_entity_poly.pdbx_strand_id
1 'polypeptide(L)'
;MDALELCNSLRMEFEGVYENKIPLDALPVKLQDMVLALARQENYSIEYTLASLLVAASTAIGNAVNICIRGGWISNAAMYMILVGRPGMGKTPPLDFAFRPIRKHDAKAIRKFKDEMELYNEALERQRGKKEDSVTLPPKPILRRTIISDFTPEALIRAHDDNKRGVVLYVDEIMGMFNAVNQYSKGQLIEQLLTAFSGKALDVSRCSMPVPIHIENPFINIVGTMQTIRMHELIEKGYKANGFLDRFLFVYPTSQKIADWADDEPSGFSSFDNYATMWKSVIDKILALPYSLNEDDDAVQNVLKFSKEASDYFTAWRNAAIGVVNKIKDDALVDSRIMKTPMLAARLALVVQILRWACGEVHKDYVDIDSTKAAIRLSDYFENCYTAIQKFMVMDGIEPQKKEFLNNVGKTFTTADAIQAGKEVGLSERSVMYALVGLASDNIIKKVKRGEYEKLQ
;
A
#
# COMPACT_ATOMS: atom_id res chain seq x y z
N MET A 1 22.78 19.00 -1.52
CA MET A 1 21.36 19.40 -1.56
C MET A 1 21.07 20.01 -0.21
N ASP A 2 20.79 21.31 -0.19
CA ASP A 2 20.53 22.06 1.04
C ASP A 2 19.19 21.58 1.65
N ALA A 3 19.09 21.53 2.99
CA ALA A 3 17.85 21.17 3.69
C ALA A 3 16.66 22.04 3.26
N LEU A 4 16.91 23.25 2.76
CA LEU A 4 15.92 24.15 2.19
C LEU A 4 15.44 23.66 0.80
N GLU A 5 16.31 23.08 -0.01
CA GLU A 5 15.94 22.46 -1.31
C GLU A 5 15.12 21.19 -1.11
N LEU A 6 15.43 20.41 -0.07
CA LEU A 6 14.65 19.23 0.30
C LEU A 6 13.25 19.63 0.84
N CYS A 7 13.17 20.70 1.63
CA CYS A 7 11.91 21.25 2.11
C CYS A 7 11.11 21.95 1.00
N ASN A 8 11.77 22.54 0.00
CA ASN A 8 11.12 23.13 -1.16
C ASN A 8 10.61 22.07 -2.14
N SER A 9 11.24 20.90 -2.24
CA SER A 9 10.68 19.76 -2.98
C SER A 9 9.38 19.24 -2.36
N LEU A 10 9.24 19.35 -1.03
CA LEU A 10 8.00 19.03 -0.30
C LEU A 10 6.94 20.15 -0.35
N ARG A 11 7.31 21.34 -0.83
CA ARG A 11 6.46 22.54 -0.89
C ARG A 11 6.22 23.05 -2.29
N MET A 12 6.70 22.35 -3.34
CA MET A 12 6.57 22.89 -4.70
C MET A 12 5.13 23.16 -5.05
N GLU A 13 4.84 24.45 -5.12
CA GLU A 13 3.65 25.01 -5.70
C GLU A 13 3.42 24.38 -7.08
N PHE A 14 2.26 23.75 -7.25
CA PHE A 14 1.83 23.16 -8.51
C PHE A 14 1.46 24.26 -9.52
N GLU A 15 2.43 25.02 -9.98
CA GLU A 15 2.35 25.77 -11.23
C GLU A 15 3.09 24.99 -12.32
N GLY A 16 2.34 24.27 -13.12
CA GLY A 16 2.84 23.46 -14.23
C GLY A 16 2.73 21.96 -13.94
N VAL A 17 2.41 21.21 -14.95
CA VAL A 17 2.25 19.76 -14.95
C VAL A 17 3.53 19.11 -14.41
N TYR A 18 3.62 18.93 -13.10
CA TYR A 18 4.71 18.17 -12.49
C TYR A 18 4.41 16.68 -12.73
N GLU A 19 5.16 16.10 -13.63
CA GLU A 19 5.11 14.69 -13.92
C GLU A 19 5.67 13.92 -12.71
N ASN A 20 4.80 13.46 -11.79
CA ASN A 20 5.19 12.60 -10.68
C ASN A 20 5.53 11.21 -11.22
N LYS A 21 6.78 11.03 -11.66
CA LYS A 21 7.28 9.74 -12.19
C LYS A 21 7.80 8.87 -11.06
N ILE A 22 7.40 7.62 -11.06
CA ILE A 22 7.97 6.65 -10.12
C ILE A 22 9.46 6.45 -10.43
N PRO A 23 10.37 6.46 -9.43
CA PRO A 23 11.80 6.28 -9.65
C PRO A 23 12.11 4.82 -10.03
N LEU A 24 12.11 4.50 -11.31
CA LEU A 24 12.35 3.14 -11.81
C LEU A 24 13.74 2.62 -11.41
N ASP A 25 14.72 3.49 -11.34
CA ASP A 25 16.09 3.22 -10.90
C ASP A 25 16.22 2.87 -9.41
N ALA A 26 15.13 2.94 -8.65
CA ALA A 26 15.03 2.36 -7.30
C ALA A 26 15.04 0.82 -7.32
N LEU A 27 14.67 0.19 -8.44
CA LEU A 27 14.73 -1.25 -8.60
C LEU A 27 16.11 -1.74 -9.04
N PRO A 28 16.46 -3.03 -8.78
CA PRO A 28 17.59 -3.70 -9.40
C PRO A 28 17.56 -3.61 -10.94
N VAL A 29 18.70 -3.48 -11.58
CA VAL A 29 18.81 -3.29 -13.05
C VAL A 29 18.02 -4.31 -13.85
N LYS A 30 18.11 -5.60 -13.47
CA LYS A 30 17.34 -6.67 -14.14
C LYS A 30 15.83 -6.47 -14.06
N LEU A 31 15.34 -5.88 -12.97
CA LEU A 31 13.91 -5.59 -12.80
C LEU A 31 13.51 -4.31 -13.54
N GLN A 32 14.42 -3.33 -13.68
CA GLN A 32 14.17 -2.15 -14.52
C GLN A 32 13.95 -2.58 -15.97
N ASP A 33 14.85 -3.42 -16.51
CA ASP A 33 14.75 -3.95 -17.87
C ASP A 33 13.44 -4.72 -18.08
N MET A 34 13.05 -5.54 -17.10
CA MET A 34 11.78 -6.26 -17.13
C MET A 34 10.58 -5.31 -17.15
N VAL A 35 10.55 -4.31 -16.28
CA VAL A 35 9.44 -3.33 -16.22
C VAL A 35 9.30 -2.58 -17.54
N LEU A 36 10.43 -2.14 -18.13
CA LEU A 36 10.44 -1.46 -19.43
C LEU A 36 9.98 -2.38 -20.57
N ALA A 37 10.40 -3.64 -20.54
CA ALA A 37 9.96 -4.61 -21.54
C ALA A 37 8.45 -4.90 -21.42
N LEU A 38 7.92 -5.12 -20.23
CA LEU A 38 6.49 -5.31 -19.99
C LEU A 38 5.68 -4.07 -20.41
N ALA A 39 6.21 -2.87 -20.18
CA ALA A 39 5.55 -1.65 -20.63
C ALA A 39 5.47 -1.56 -22.17
N ARG A 40 6.49 -2.00 -22.90
CA ARG A 40 6.51 -1.97 -24.37
C ARG A 40 5.69 -3.11 -25.00
N GLN A 41 5.76 -4.31 -24.42
CA GLN A 41 5.18 -5.52 -25.03
C GLN A 41 3.74 -5.76 -24.59
N GLU A 42 3.43 -5.48 -23.32
CA GLU A 42 2.13 -5.79 -22.71
C GLU A 42 1.32 -4.53 -22.39
N ASN A 43 1.84 -3.34 -22.73
CA ASN A 43 1.24 -2.06 -22.35
C ASN A 43 1.00 -1.90 -20.83
N TYR A 44 1.84 -2.54 -19.99
CA TYR A 44 1.74 -2.36 -18.55
C TYR A 44 2.25 -0.97 -18.14
N SER A 45 1.52 -0.27 -17.27
CA SER A 45 2.05 0.96 -16.66
C SER A 45 3.30 0.64 -15.84
N ILE A 46 4.34 1.46 -16.03
CA ILE A 46 5.59 1.36 -15.25
C ILE A 46 5.28 1.50 -13.75
N GLU A 47 4.42 2.46 -13.39
CA GLU A 47 4.06 2.76 -12.02
C GLU A 47 3.32 1.60 -11.36
N TYR A 48 2.30 1.06 -12.03
CA TYR A 48 1.55 -0.09 -11.49
C TYR A 48 2.43 -1.33 -11.40
N THR A 49 3.30 -1.55 -12.40
CA THR A 49 4.20 -2.71 -12.42
C THR A 49 5.21 -2.63 -11.28
N LEU A 50 5.93 -1.52 -11.16
CA LEU A 50 6.93 -1.34 -10.10
C LEU A 50 6.30 -1.49 -8.71
N ALA A 51 5.19 -0.81 -8.46
CA ALA A 51 4.49 -0.88 -7.18
C ALA A 51 4.01 -2.30 -6.87
N SER A 52 3.49 -3.02 -7.88
CA SER A 52 3.07 -4.42 -7.73
C SER A 52 4.23 -5.34 -7.37
N LEU A 53 5.42 -5.13 -7.97
CA LEU A 53 6.63 -5.87 -7.63
C LEU A 53 7.07 -5.60 -6.19
N LEU A 54 6.99 -4.34 -5.71
CA LEU A 54 7.34 -3.99 -4.32
C LEU A 54 6.43 -4.70 -3.32
N VAL A 55 5.11 -4.66 -3.51
CA VAL A 55 4.18 -5.30 -2.55
C VAL A 55 4.23 -6.82 -2.64
N ALA A 56 4.49 -7.40 -3.80
CA ALA A 56 4.69 -8.85 -3.94
C ALA A 56 5.99 -9.30 -3.25
N ALA A 57 7.09 -8.54 -3.39
CA ALA A 57 8.34 -8.80 -2.67
C ALA A 57 8.16 -8.66 -1.16
N SER A 58 7.50 -7.59 -0.69
CA SER A 58 7.12 -7.40 0.70
C SER A 58 6.36 -8.62 1.24
N THR A 59 5.36 -9.11 0.49
CA THR A 59 4.56 -10.30 0.85
C THR A 59 5.44 -11.55 0.94
N ALA A 60 6.37 -11.74 0.02
CA ALA A 60 7.29 -12.87 0.04
C ALA A 60 8.30 -12.80 1.21
N ILE A 61 8.73 -11.60 1.62
CA ILE A 61 9.56 -11.39 2.81
C ILE A 61 8.77 -11.83 4.05
N GLY A 62 7.56 -11.30 4.24
CA GLY A 62 6.76 -11.59 5.42
C GLY A 62 7.53 -11.30 6.72
N ASN A 63 7.38 -12.16 7.70
CA ASN A 63 8.10 -12.12 8.98
C ASN A 63 9.52 -12.69 8.92
N ALA A 64 10.05 -13.08 7.74
CA ALA A 64 11.39 -13.62 7.66
C ALA A 64 12.47 -12.57 7.96
N VAL A 65 12.23 -11.30 7.65
CA VAL A 65 13.19 -10.22 7.88
C VAL A 65 12.46 -8.94 8.28
N ASN A 66 12.93 -8.31 9.32
CA ASN A 66 12.48 -7.02 9.85
C ASN A 66 13.60 -5.98 9.76
N ILE A 67 13.29 -4.70 9.95
CA ILE A 67 14.26 -3.61 9.99
C ILE A 67 14.23 -2.91 11.35
N CYS A 68 15.41 -2.69 11.93
CA CYS A 68 15.59 -1.81 13.07
C CYS A 68 15.76 -0.37 12.55
N ILE A 69 14.78 0.48 12.80
CA ILE A 69 14.79 1.88 12.36
C ILE A 69 15.71 2.69 13.26
N ARG A 70 15.54 2.56 14.59
CA ARG A 70 16.40 3.22 15.59
C ARG A 70 16.14 2.62 16.98
N GLY A 71 17.20 2.32 17.73
CA GLY A 71 17.07 1.78 19.09
C GLY A 71 16.25 0.49 19.10
N GLY A 72 15.17 0.46 19.87
CA GLY A 72 14.22 -0.65 19.91
C GLY A 72 13.08 -0.56 18.90
N TRP A 73 13.07 0.43 18.01
CA TRP A 73 12.01 0.57 17.01
C TRP A 73 12.27 -0.37 15.83
N ILE A 74 11.63 -1.53 15.88
CA ILE A 74 11.67 -2.55 14.84
C ILE A 74 10.36 -2.46 14.04
N SER A 75 10.45 -2.66 12.73
CA SER A 75 9.30 -2.75 11.83
C SER A 75 9.48 -3.89 10.84
N ASN A 76 8.37 -4.55 10.49
CA ASN A 76 8.34 -5.52 9.40
C ASN A 76 8.21 -4.81 8.04
N ALA A 77 8.18 -5.58 6.94
CA ALA A 77 8.05 -5.05 5.58
C ALA A 77 6.60 -4.77 5.14
N ALA A 78 5.60 -4.84 6.03
CA ALA A 78 4.19 -4.77 5.64
C ALA A 78 3.84 -3.46 4.92
N MET A 79 3.08 -3.59 3.82
CA MET A 79 2.63 -2.48 2.97
C MET A 79 1.13 -2.59 2.70
N TYR A 80 0.43 -1.47 2.80
CA TYR A 80 -0.95 -1.32 2.33
C TYR A 80 -0.88 -0.49 1.05
N MET A 81 -1.34 -1.02 -0.08
CA MET A 81 -1.16 -0.40 -1.40
C MET A 81 -2.44 -0.40 -2.21
N ILE A 82 -2.74 0.73 -2.83
CA ILE A 82 -3.89 0.91 -3.71
C ILE A 82 -3.42 1.43 -5.06
N LEU A 83 -3.72 0.68 -6.14
CA LEU A 83 -3.52 1.13 -7.51
C LEU A 83 -4.76 1.88 -7.98
N VAL A 84 -4.64 3.19 -8.18
CA VAL A 84 -5.74 4.08 -8.51
C VAL A 84 -5.70 4.48 -9.98
N GLY A 85 -6.82 4.40 -10.68
CA GLY A 85 -6.92 4.83 -12.07
C GLY A 85 -8.32 4.68 -12.64
N ARG A 86 -8.56 5.25 -13.79
CA ARG A 86 -9.84 5.13 -14.51
C ARG A 86 -10.16 3.66 -14.82
N PRO A 87 -11.43 3.30 -15.07
CA PRO A 87 -11.77 2.01 -15.65
C PRO A 87 -10.98 1.75 -16.93
N GLY A 88 -10.54 0.52 -17.16
CA GLY A 88 -9.79 0.14 -18.36
C GLY A 88 -8.29 0.51 -18.38
N MET A 89 -7.76 1.17 -17.36
CA MET A 89 -6.34 1.59 -17.28
C MET A 89 -5.34 0.45 -17.03
N GLY A 90 -5.73 -0.80 -17.14
CA GLY A 90 -4.80 -1.93 -17.01
C GLY A 90 -4.12 -2.05 -15.65
N LYS A 91 -4.83 -1.77 -14.53
CA LYS A 91 -4.29 -1.88 -13.16
C LYS A 91 -4.02 -3.32 -12.73
N THR A 92 -4.94 -4.24 -13.08
CA THR A 92 -4.93 -5.64 -12.63
C THR A 92 -3.83 -6.49 -13.31
N PRO A 93 -3.54 -6.38 -14.63
CA PRO A 93 -2.54 -7.24 -15.26
C PRO A 93 -1.13 -7.17 -14.63
N PRO A 94 -0.53 -5.99 -14.36
CA PRO A 94 0.77 -5.94 -13.67
C PRO A 94 0.71 -6.50 -12.25
N LEU A 95 -0.40 -6.32 -11.54
CA LEU A 95 -0.60 -6.87 -10.21
C LEU A 95 -0.68 -8.41 -10.25
N ASP A 96 -1.41 -8.98 -11.20
CA ASP A 96 -1.49 -10.41 -11.43
C ASP A 96 -0.13 -11.02 -11.81
N PHE A 97 0.62 -10.34 -12.67
CA PHE A 97 1.98 -10.72 -13.04
C PHE A 97 2.88 -10.80 -11.79
N ALA A 98 2.87 -9.77 -10.96
CA ALA A 98 3.71 -9.69 -9.76
C ALA A 98 3.37 -10.80 -8.74
N PHE A 99 2.10 -11.13 -8.56
CA PHE A 99 1.65 -12.15 -7.61
C PHE A 99 1.60 -13.57 -8.18
N ARG A 100 1.82 -13.76 -9.47
CA ARG A 100 1.80 -15.09 -10.11
C ARG A 100 2.73 -16.13 -9.44
N PRO A 101 3.97 -15.82 -9.01
CA PRO A 101 4.82 -16.78 -8.29
C PRO A 101 4.22 -17.19 -6.94
N ILE A 102 3.69 -16.24 -6.16
CA ILE A 102 3.10 -16.50 -4.84
C ILE A 102 1.83 -17.34 -4.99
N ARG A 103 0.97 -17.05 -5.97
CA ARG A 103 -0.20 -17.89 -6.29
C ARG A 103 0.19 -19.33 -6.65
N LYS A 104 1.29 -19.52 -7.40
CA LYS A 104 1.81 -20.86 -7.71
C LYS A 104 2.30 -21.59 -6.46
N HIS A 105 2.89 -20.86 -5.52
CA HIS A 105 3.31 -21.39 -4.23
C HIS A 105 2.08 -21.84 -3.41
N ASP A 106 1.08 -20.97 -3.26
CA ASP A 106 -0.17 -21.29 -2.54
C ASP A 106 -0.92 -22.46 -3.17
N ALA A 107 -0.96 -22.55 -4.51
CA ALA A 107 -1.58 -23.68 -5.20
C ALA A 107 -0.91 -25.01 -4.85
N LYS A 108 0.42 -25.05 -4.66
CA LYS A 108 1.13 -26.24 -4.19
C LYS A 108 0.79 -26.56 -2.73
N ALA A 109 0.74 -25.54 -1.86
CA ALA A 109 0.38 -25.71 -0.46
C ALA A 109 -1.06 -26.24 -0.31
N ILE A 110 -2.01 -25.75 -1.12
CA ILE A 110 -3.40 -26.24 -1.13
C ILE A 110 -3.48 -27.71 -1.58
N ARG A 111 -2.72 -28.12 -2.62
CA ARG A 111 -2.70 -29.52 -3.06
C ARG A 111 -2.16 -30.41 -1.94
N LYS A 112 -0.99 -30.05 -1.39
CA LYS A 112 -0.39 -30.79 -0.28
C LYS A 112 -1.35 -30.93 0.91
N PHE A 113 -2.01 -29.85 1.30
CA PHE A 113 -3.02 -29.86 2.36
C PHE A 113 -4.19 -30.81 2.06
N LYS A 114 -4.69 -30.83 0.81
CA LYS A 114 -5.77 -31.77 0.40
C LYS A 114 -5.32 -33.22 0.56
N ASP A 115 -4.14 -33.55 0.04
CA ASP A 115 -3.59 -34.90 0.12
C ASP A 115 -3.39 -35.34 1.58
N GLU A 116 -2.84 -34.46 2.42
CA GLU A 116 -2.66 -34.71 3.85
C GLU A 116 -3.99 -34.86 4.61
N MET A 117 -5.03 -34.05 4.25
CA MET A 117 -6.35 -34.14 4.86
C MET A 117 -7.07 -35.43 4.50
N GLU A 118 -6.89 -35.93 3.28
CA GLU A 118 -7.43 -37.22 2.86
C GLU A 118 -6.85 -38.35 3.72
N LEU A 119 -5.53 -38.39 3.87
CA LEU A 119 -4.85 -39.33 4.72
C LEU A 119 -5.27 -39.24 6.21
N TYR A 120 -5.43 -38.02 6.71
CA TYR A 120 -5.91 -37.78 8.07
C TYR A 120 -7.33 -38.32 8.28
N ASN A 121 -8.24 -38.05 7.33
CA ASN A 121 -9.62 -38.50 7.39
C ASN A 121 -9.72 -40.03 7.31
N GLU A 122 -8.93 -40.68 6.46
CA GLU A 122 -8.84 -42.16 6.41
C GLU A 122 -8.35 -42.75 7.75
N ALA A 123 -7.32 -42.14 8.37
CA ALA A 123 -6.83 -42.56 9.67
C ALA A 123 -7.90 -42.42 10.77
N LEU A 124 -8.67 -41.33 10.71
CA LEU A 124 -9.76 -41.05 11.64
C LEU A 124 -10.91 -42.09 11.49
N GLU A 125 -11.25 -42.44 10.28
CA GLU A 125 -12.26 -43.50 10.00
C GLU A 125 -11.82 -44.86 10.48
N ARG A 126 -10.55 -45.23 10.24
CA ARG A 126 -9.95 -46.48 10.75
C ARG A 126 -9.96 -46.57 12.28
N GLN A 127 -9.68 -45.45 12.97
CA GLN A 127 -9.77 -45.38 14.43
C GLN A 127 -11.21 -45.54 14.93
N ARG A 128 -12.20 -44.91 14.27
CA ARG A 128 -13.62 -45.06 14.63
C ARG A 128 -14.16 -46.47 14.41
N GLY A 129 -13.64 -47.18 13.40
CA GLY A 129 -14.07 -48.55 13.07
C GLY A 129 -13.46 -49.64 13.94
N LYS A 130 -12.34 -49.39 14.63
CA LYS A 130 -11.67 -50.33 15.52
C LYS A 130 -11.84 -49.87 16.96
N LYS A 131 -12.42 -50.73 17.81
CA LYS A 131 -12.52 -50.52 19.26
C LYS A 131 -11.19 -50.61 20.01
N GLU A 132 -10.05 -50.58 19.31
CA GLU A 132 -8.71 -50.66 19.91
C GLU A 132 -8.03 -49.29 19.91
N ASP A 133 -7.58 -48.88 21.08
CA ASP A 133 -6.86 -47.63 21.40
C ASP A 133 -5.45 -47.50 20.75
N SER A 134 -5.12 -48.33 19.75
CA SER A 134 -3.74 -48.48 19.24
C SER A 134 -3.42 -47.66 17.95
N VAL A 135 -4.37 -46.95 17.36
CA VAL A 135 -4.08 -46.14 16.16
C VAL A 135 -3.76 -44.70 16.56
N THR A 136 -2.46 -44.38 16.55
CA THR A 136 -2.03 -42.97 16.71
C THR A 136 -2.46 -42.16 15.50
N LEU A 137 -3.32 -41.17 15.70
CA LEU A 137 -3.72 -40.23 14.65
C LEU A 137 -2.54 -39.33 14.25
N PRO A 138 -2.28 -39.11 12.97
CA PRO A 138 -1.36 -38.06 12.53
C PRO A 138 -1.84 -36.70 12.99
N PRO A 139 -0.96 -35.71 13.13
CA PRO A 139 -1.38 -34.35 13.43
C PRO A 139 -2.34 -33.84 12.34
N LYS A 140 -3.36 -33.08 12.75
CA LYS A 140 -4.31 -32.50 11.82
C LYS A 140 -3.58 -31.52 10.88
N PRO A 141 -3.69 -31.66 9.57
CA PRO A 141 -3.05 -30.77 8.60
C PRO A 141 -3.49 -29.32 8.76
N ILE A 142 -2.57 -28.39 8.50
CA ILE A 142 -2.79 -26.95 8.55
C ILE A 142 -2.56 -26.36 7.17
N LEU A 143 -3.52 -25.57 6.67
CA LEU A 143 -3.41 -24.90 5.39
C LEU A 143 -2.61 -23.59 5.52
N ARG A 144 -1.36 -23.60 5.07
CA ARG A 144 -0.50 -22.42 5.05
C ARG A 144 -0.58 -21.74 3.68
N ARG A 145 -1.53 -20.82 3.52
CA ARG A 145 -1.66 -19.99 2.33
C ARG A 145 -1.31 -18.53 2.62
N THR A 146 -0.80 -17.82 1.62
CA THR A 146 -0.36 -16.42 1.73
C THR A 146 -1.43 -15.45 1.23
N ILE A 147 -2.11 -15.79 0.11
CA ILE A 147 -3.08 -14.89 -0.53
C ILE A 147 -4.49 -15.17 -0.01
N ILE A 148 -5.13 -14.13 0.48
CA ILE A 148 -6.52 -14.13 0.96
C ILE A 148 -7.32 -13.14 0.13
N SER A 149 -8.32 -13.59 -0.62
CA SER A 149 -9.14 -12.75 -1.50
C SER A 149 -10.57 -12.59 -0.99
N ASP A 150 -11.13 -13.65 -0.41
CA ASP A 150 -12.45 -13.66 0.22
C ASP A 150 -12.31 -14.11 1.68
N PHE A 151 -12.82 -13.32 2.61
CA PHE A 151 -12.58 -13.55 4.03
C PHE A 151 -13.62 -12.86 4.93
N THR A 152 -13.81 -13.44 6.12
CA THR A 152 -14.30 -12.74 7.29
C THR A 152 -13.13 -12.30 8.18
N PRO A 153 -13.30 -11.34 9.09
CA PRO A 153 -12.24 -10.95 10.04
C PRO A 153 -11.61 -12.14 10.76
N GLU A 154 -12.45 -13.08 11.21
CA GLU A 154 -12.00 -14.30 11.90
C GLU A 154 -11.19 -15.23 10.99
N ALA A 155 -11.64 -15.40 9.74
CA ALA A 155 -10.95 -16.23 8.77
C ALA A 155 -9.59 -15.65 8.40
N LEU A 156 -9.46 -14.32 8.33
CA LEU A 156 -8.19 -13.63 8.12
C LEU A 156 -7.21 -13.92 9.25
N ILE A 157 -7.65 -13.70 10.51
CA ILE A 157 -6.80 -13.89 11.68
C ILE A 157 -6.37 -15.36 11.79
N ARG A 158 -7.28 -16.30 11.57
CA ARG A 158 -6.94 -17.74 11.55
C ARG A 158 -5.97 -18.10 10.42
N ALA A 159 -6.16 -17.55 9.23
CA ALA A 159 -5.23 -17.80 8.13
C ALA A 159 -3.82 -17.27 8.43
N HIS A 160 -3.72 -16.16 9.16
CA HIS A 160 -2.43 -15.63 9.64
C HIS A 160 -1.83 -16.51 10.74
N ASP A 161 -2.65 -16.97 11.68
CA ASP A 161 -2.23 -17.89 12.74
C ASP A 161 -1.69 -19.20 12.14
N ASP A 162 -2.36 -19.75 11.13
CA ASP A 162 -1.92 -20.92 10.38
C ASP A 162 -0.64 -20.66 9.55
N ASN A 163 -0.41 -19.42 9.10
CA ASN A 163 0.77 -18.99 8.34
C ASN A 163 1.54 -17.88 9.05
N LYS A 164 2.40 -18.25 9.98
CA LYS A 164 3.21 -17.31 10.80
C LYS A 164 4.16 -16.43 9.98
N ARG A 165 4.43 -16.77 8.70
CA ARG A 165 5.17 -15.88 7.79
C ARG A 165 4.37 -14.64 7.44
N GLY A 166 3.04 -14.72 7.45
CA GLY A 166 2.13 -13.63 7.19
C GLY A 166 1.26 -13.85 5.95
N VAL A 167 0.33 -12.94 5.75
CA VAL A 167 -0.69 -13.01 4.70
C VAL A 167 -0.83 -11.69 3.95
N VAL A 168 -1.43 -11.75 2.76
CA VAL A 168 -1.83 -10.56 2.00
C VAL A 168 -3.32 -10.62 1.68
N LEU A 169 -4.02 -9.52 1.98
CA LEU A 169 -5.36 -9.28 1.45
C LEU A 169 -5.21 -8.78 0.01
N TYR A 170 -5.51 -9.66 -0.93
CA TYR A 170 -5.49 -9.37 -2.37
C TYR A 170 -6.91 -9.11 -2.85
N VAL A 171 -7.24 -7.86 -3.11
CA VAL A 171 -8.62 -7.41 -3.39
C VAL A 171 -8.66 -6.72 -4.75
N ASP A 172 -9.41 -7.25 -5.69
CA ASP A 172 -9.49 -6.68 -7.04
C ASP A 172 -10.09 -5.25 -7.01
N GLU A 173 -11.20 -5.05 -6.28
CA GLU A 173 -11.80 -3.73 -6.06
C GLU A 173 -11.85 -3.43 -4.54
N ILE A 174 -10.92 -2.61 -4.06
CA ILE A 174 -10.70 -2.42 -2.62
C ILE A 174 -11.89 -1.79 -1.88
N MET A 175 -12.74 -1.05 -2.60
CA MET A 175 -13.96 -0.49 -2.01
C MET A 175 -14.95 -1.56 -1.55
N GLY A 176 -14.93 -2.74 -2.18
CA GLY A 176 -15.69 -3.90 -1.71
C GLY A 176 -15.26 -4.33 -0.30
N MET A 177 -13.96 -4.39 -0.05
CA MET A 177 -13.39 -4.68 1.27
C MET A 177 -13.81 -3.60 2.30
N PHE A 178 -13.64 -2.33 1.98
CA PHE A 178 -14.02 -1.24 2.88
C PHE A 178 -15.52 -1.27 3.24
N ASN A 179 -16.38 -1.59 2.29
CA ASN A 179 -17.81 -1.71 2.51
C ASN A 179 -18.16 -2.91 3.41
N ALA A 180 -17.55 -4.07 3.15
CA ALA A 180 -17.76 -5.27 3.96
C ALA A 180 -17.30 -5.06 5.42
N VAL A 181 -16.18 -4.39 5.63
CA VAL A 181 -15.66 -4.04 6.95
C VAL A 181 -16.66 -3.23 7.78
N ASN A 182 -17.33 -2.25 7.17
CA ASN A 182 -18.32 -1.43 7.86
C ASN A 182 -19.61 -2.18 8.17
N GLN A 183 -20.05 -3.09 7.28
CA GLN A 183 -21.31 -3.83 7.45
C GLN A 183 -21.22 -4.94 8.49
N TYR A 184 -20.14 -5.71 8.49
CA TYR A 184 -20.06 -6.96 9.26
C TYR A 184 -19.29 -6.85 10.58
N SER A 185 -18.38 -5.88 10.75
CA SER A 185 -17.49 -5.85 11.90
C SER A 185 -17.55 -4.59 12.76
N LYS A 186 -18.46 -3.63 12.47
CA LYS A 186 -18.57 -2.35 13.22
C LYS A 186 -17.19 -1.67 13.45
N GLY A 187 -16.29 -1.75 12.49
CA GLY A 187 -14.95 -1.15 12.58
C GLY A 187 -13.85 -2.04 13.19
N GLN A 188 -14.18 -3.18 13.79
CA GLN A 188 -13.20 -4.03 14.48
C GLN A 188 -12.08 -4.53 13.57
N LEU A 189 -12.37 -4.87 12.30
CA LEU A 189 -11.32 -5.28 11.35
C LEU A 189 -10.34 -4.14 11.07
N ILE A 190 -10.81 -2.89 10.94
CA ILE A 190 -9.91 -1.74 10.76
C ILE A 190 -8.97 -1.61 11.95
N GLU A 191 -9.48 -1.72 13.18
CA GLU A 191 -8.65 -1.66 14.40
C GLU A 191 -7.60 -2.77 14.42
N GLN A 192 -7.97 -3.99 14.04
CA GLN A 192 -7.02 -5.12 13.92
C GLN A 192 -5.96 -4.84 12.85
N LEU A 193 -6.35 -4.31 11.67
CA LEU A 193 -5.41 -3.94 10.62
C LEU A 193 -4.50 -2.79 11.04
N LEU A 194 -5.00 -1.79 11.78
CA LEU A 194 -4.21 -0.71 12.36
C LEU A 194 -3.19 -1.23 13.39
N THR A 195 -3.61 -2.18 14.20
CA THR A 195 -2.76 -2.86 15.20
C THR A 195 -1.67 -3.68 14.53
N ALA A 196 -2.03 -4.52 13.55
CA ALA A 196 -1.11 -5.32 12.77
C ALA A 196 -0.08 -4.45 12.01
N PHE A 197 -0.55 -3.37 11.36
CA PHE A 197 0.33 -2.44 10.67
C PHE A 197 1.36 -1.80 11.60
N SER A 198 0.99 -1.57 12.85
CA SER A 198 1.88 -1.00 13.86
C SER A 198 2.83 -2.03 14.49
N GLY A 199 2.76 -3.31 14.06
CA GLY A 199 3.58 -4.41 14.60
C GLY A 199 3.26 -4.78 16.04
N LYS A 200 2.05 -4.48 16.51
CA LYS A 200 1.58 -4.85 17.85
C LYS A 200 0.84 -6.19 17.78
N ALA A 201 0.98 -6.99 18.83
CA ALA A 201 0.31 -8.29 18.92
C ALA A 201 -1.21 -8.19 18.68
N LEU A 202 -1.75 -9.21 18.05
CA LEU A 202 -3.19 -9.38 17.82
C LEU A 202 -3.73 -10.47 18.76
N ASP A 203 -4.71 -10.07 19.59
CA ASP A 203 -5.44 -10.97 20.47
C ASP A 203 -6.89 -11.06 20.01
N VAL A 204 -7.34 -12.27 19.67
CA VAL A 204 -8.72 -12.51 19.25
C VAL A 204 -9.33 -13.65 20.07
N SER A 205 -10.28 -13.29 20.92
CA SER A 205 -11.07 -14.22 21.71
C SER A 205 -12.54 -13.98 21.45
N ARG A 206 -13.27 -15.02 21.06
CA ARG A 206 -14.73 -14.97 20.82
C ARG A 206 -15.41 -16.20 21.36
N CYS A 207 -16.67 -16.07 21.80
CA CYS A 207 -17.47 -17.18 22.28
C CYS A 207 -17.61 -18.33 21.26
N SER A 208 -17.53 -18.03 19.97
CA SER A 208 -17.58 -19.02 18.88
C SER A 208 -16.24 -19.73 18.61
N MET A 209 -15.15 -19.28 19.22
CA MET A 209 -13.82 -19.86 19.04
C MET A 209 -13.48 -20.77 20.20
N PRO A 210 -13.13 -22.05 19.94
CA PRO A 210 -12.78 -23.00 21.01
C PRO A 210 -11.47 -22.63 21.70
N VAL A 211 -10.55 -21.94 20.99
CA VAL A 211 -9.25 -21.48 21.50
C VAL A 211 -9.03 -20.03 21.03
N PRO A 212 -8.63 -19.13 21.93
CA PRO A 212 -8.21 -17.78 21.56
C PRO A 212 -7.00 -17.83 20.62
N ILE A 213 -6.92 -16.86 19.73
CA ILE A 213 -5.77 -16.69 18.82
C ILE A 213 -4.94 -15.52 19.33
N HIS A 214 -3.64 -15.78 19.53
CA HIS A 214 -2.62 -14.78 19.81
C HIS A 214 -1.58 -14.79 18.70
N ILE A 215 -1.29 -13.61 18.13
CA ILE A 215 -0.26 -13.44 17.09
C ILE A 215 0.67 -12.33 17.57
N GLU A 216 1.83 -12.69 18.09
CA GLU A 216 2.82 -11.75 18.64
C GLU A 216 3.39 -10.83 17.55
N ASN A 217 3.73 -11.37 16.39
CA ASN A 217 4.33 -10.63 15.28
C ASN A 217 3.42 -10.67 14.05
N PRO A 218 2.37 -9.83 13.99
CA PRO A 218 1.44 -9.85 12.86
C PRO A 218 2.10 -9.24 11.61
N PHE A 219 1.91 -9.94 10.48
CA PHE A 219 2.28 -9.46 9.15
C PHE A 219 1.09 -9.60 8.20
N ILE A 220 0.44 -8.50 7.93
CA ILE A 220 -0.68 -8.44 6.99
C ILE A 220 -0.37 -7.38 5.95
N ASN A 221 -0.28 -7.76 4.68
CA ASN A 221 -0.29 -6.84 3.56
C ASN A 221 -1.70 -6.61 3.06
N ILE A 222 -1.93 -5.45 2.45
CA ILE A 222 -3.16 -5.17 1.71
C ILE A 222 -2.75 -4.66 0.33
N VAL A 223 -3.33 -5.23 -0.71
CA VAL A 223 -3.16 -4.72 -2.06
C VAL A 223 -4.47 -4.83 -2.84
N GLY A 224 -4.80 -3.79 -3.57
CA GLY A 224 -5.97 -3.81 -4.42
C GLY A 224 -6.00 -2.66 -5.40
N THR A 225 -7.03 -2.68 -6.27
CA THR A 225 -7.27 -1.62 -7.23
C THR A 225 -8.44 -0.74 -6.81
N MET A 226 -8.47 0.48 -7.31
CA MET A 226 -9.56 1.41 -7.10
C MET A 226 -9.81 2.25 -8.35
N GLN A 227 -11.06 2.51 -8.63
CA GLN A 227 -11.45 3.45 -9.67
C GLN A 227 -11.44 4.89 -9.13
N THR A 228 -10.92 5.83 -9.93
CA THR A 228 -10.86 7.24 -9.53
C THR A 228 -12.22 7.81 -9.12
N ILE A 229 -13.29 7.42 -9.82
CA ILE A 229 -14.64 7.89 -9.53
C ILE A 229 -15.15 7.49 -8.14
N ARG A 230 -14.54 6.49 -7.50
CA ARG A 230 -14.94 6.01 -6.18
C ARG A 230 -14.10 6.58 -5.03
N MET A 231 -13.13 7.43 -5.34
CA MET A 231 -12.23 7.96 -4.30
C MET A 231 -12.95 8.82 -3.25
N HIS A 232 -14.02 9.55 -3.64
CA HIS A 232 -14.81 10.36 -2.71
C HIS A 232 -15.44 9.50 -1.58
N GLU A 233 -15.79 8.23 -1.86
CA GLU A 233 -16.37 7.32 -0.86
C GLU A 233 -15.42 7.10 0.34
N LEU A 234 -14.10 7.28 0.17
CA LEU A 234 -13.13 7.14 1.26
C LEU A 234 -13.25 8.24 2.31
N ILE A 235 -13.61 9.46 1.89
CA ILE A 235 -13.84 10.59 2.81
C ILE A 235 -15.20 10.44 3.47
N GLU A 236 -16.25 10.20 2.69
CA GLU A 236 -17.62 10.09 3.19
C GLU A 236 -17.76 9.04 4.29
N LYS A 237 -17.00 7.96 4.21
CA LYS A 237 -17.01 6.88 5.20
C LYS A 237 -16.06 7.08 6.39
N GLY A 238 -15.40 8.23 6.49
CA GLY A 238 -14.59 8.60 7.66
C GLY A 238 -13.27 7.84 7.80
N TYR A 239 -12.78 7.13 6.77
CA TYR A 239 -11.52 6.38 6.84
C TYR A 239 -10.28 7.27 7.05
N LYS A 240 -10.37 8.56 6.70
CA LYS A 240 -9.32 9.54 6.98
C LYS A 240 -9.22 9.84 8.48
N ALA A 241 -10.36 9.97 9.16
CA ALA A 241 -10.42 10.40 10.55
C ALA A 241 -9.73 9.44 11.53
N ASN A 242 -9.71 8.12 11.24
CA ASN A 242 -9.05 7.10 12.07
C ASN A 242 -7.59 6.82 11.67
N GLY A 243 -7.05 7.56 10.70
CA GLY A 243 -5.68 7.41 10.20
C GLY A 243 -5.43 6.10 9.43
N PHE A 244 -6.49 5.39 9.01
CA PHE A 244 -6.34 4.15 8.24
C PHE A 244 -5.78 4.44 6.85
N LEU A 245 -6.29 5.48 6.16
CA LEU A 245 -5.81 5.88 4.85
C LEU A 245 -4.35 6.36 4.86
N ASP A 246 -3.88 6.94 5.97
CA ASP A 246 -2.51 7.40 6.10
C ASP A 246 -1.46 6.26 6.05
N ARG A 247 -1.91 5.01 6.13
CA ARG A 247 -1.06 3.82 6.06
C ARG A 247 -0.94 3.24 4.65
N PHE A 248 -1.75 3.77 3.72
CA PHE A 248 -1.73 3.29 2.35
C PHE A 248 -0.73 4.04 1.48
N LEU A 249 0.00 3.28 0.68
CA LEU A 249 0.77 3.77 -0.45
C LEU A 249 -0.17 3.78 -1.66
N PHE A 250 -0.45 4.97 -2.15
CA PHE A 250 -1.28 5.15 -3.34
C PHE A 250 -0.41 5.25 -4.58
N VAL A 251 -0.83 4.58 -5.64
CA VAL A 251 -0.21 4.68 -6.96
C VAL A 251 -1.20 5.33 -7.91
N TYR A 252 -0.89 6.54 -8.31
CA TYR A 252 -1.74 7.34 -9.19
C TYR A 252 -0.90 7.94 -10.31
N PRO A 253 -0.77 7.24 -11.47
CA PRO A 253 -0.01 7.75 -12.60
C PRO A 253 -0.56 9.10 -13.09
N THR A 254 0.32 10.05 -13.33
CA THR A 254 -0.07 11.37 -13.86
C THR A 254 -0.61 11.28 -15.27
N SER A 255 -0.06 10.37 -16.09
CA SER A 255 -0.60 10.06 -17.41
C SER A 255 -1.64 8.94 -17.31
N GLN A 256 -2.88 9.26 -17.58
CA GLN A 256 -3.99 8.31 -17.68
C GLN A 256 -4.30 7.97 -19.16
N LYS A 257 -3.26 7.96 -20.02
CA LYS A 257 -3.40 7.55 -21.43
C LYS A 257 -3.18 6.05 -21.54
N ILE A 258 -4.05 5.40 -22.28
CA ILE A 258 -3.86 4.02 -22.74
C ILE A 258 -2.99 4.13 -23.99
N ALA A 259 -1.86 3.43 -24.02
CA ALA A 259 -1.02 3.39 -25.20
C ALA A 259 -1.71 2.64 -26.32
N ASP A 260 -1.55 3.11 -27.55
CA ASP A 260 -1.94 2.36 -28.74
C ASP A 260 -1.07 1.09 -28.86
N TRP A 261 -1.64 0.06 -29.40
CA TRP A 261 -0.84 -1.13 -29.72
C TRP A 261 0.12 -0.76 -30.85
N ALA A 262 1.40 -1.04 -30.63
CA ALA A 262 2.39 -0.86 -31.69
C ALA A 262 2.12 -1.87 -32.83
N ASP A 263 2.30 -1.42 -34.09
CA ASP A 263 2.14 -2.28 -35.27
C ASP A 263 3.19 -3.41 -35.34
N ASP A 264 4.27 -3.31 -34.59
CA ASP A 264 5.25 -4.38 -34.45
C ASP A 264 4.68 -5.50 -33.59
N GLU A 265 4.52 -6.68 -34.17
CA GLU A 265 4.18 -7.88 -33.40
C GLU A 265 5.14 -8.00 -32.20
N PRO A 266 4.60 -8.20 -30.98
CA PRO A 266 5.44 -8.42 -29.82
C PRO A 266 6.42 -9.55 -30.17
N SER A 267 7.69 -9.32 -29.99
CA SER A 267 8.73 -10.32 -30.24
C SER A 267 8.50 -11.53 -29.34
N GLY A 268 7.60 -12.40 -29.78
CA GLY A 268 7.29 -13.73 -29.33
C GLY A 268 6.99 -13.96 -27.84
N PHE A 269 6.11 -14.89 -27.57
CA PHE A 269 5.84 -15.48 -26.23
C PHE A 269 7.09 -15.77 -25.39
N SER A 270 8.25 -15.95 -26.03
CA SER A 270 9.51 -16.28 -25.37
C SER A 270 10.04 -15.18 -24.44
N SER A 271 9.80 -13.90 -24.71
CA SER A 271 10.33 -12.81 -23.87
C SER A 271 9.52 -12.62 -22.60
N PHE A 272 8.17 -12.65 -22.67
CA PHE A 272 7.30 -12.58 -21.49
C PHE A 272 7.55 -13.75 -20.54
N ASP A 273 7.67 -14.98 -21.07
CA ASP A 273 7.94 -16.17 -20.27
C ASP A 273 9.31 -16.12 -19.61
N ASN A 274 10.33 -15.54 -20.28
CA ASN A 274 11.65 -15.32 -19.68
C ASN A 274 11.57 -14.35 -18.49
N TYR A 275 10.87 -13.23 -18.64
CA TYR A 275 10.66 -12.28 -17.53
C TYR A 275 9.82 -12.86 -16.41
N ALA A 276 8.77 -13.61 -16.71
CA ALA A 276 7.97 -14.32 -15.72
C ALA A 276 8.79 -15.38 -14.95
N THR A 277 9.71 -16.07 -15.64
CA THR A 277 10.63 -17.04 -15.04
C THR A 277 11.67 -16.35 -14.17
N MET A 278 12.24 -15.23 -14.63
CA MET A 278 13.17 -14.42 -13.87
C MET A 278 12.52 -13.88 -12.58
N TRP A 279 11.33 -13.28 -12.68
CA TRP A 279 10.59 -12.78 -11.53
C TRP A 279 10.24 -13.90 -10.55
N LYS A 280 9.82 -15.05 -11.07
CA LYS A 280 9.59 -16.24 -10.24
C LYS A 280 10.85 -16.63 -9.46
N SER A 281 12.01 -16.64 -10.10
CA SER A 281 13.29 -16.96 -9.43
C SER A 281 13.63 -15.97 -8.30
N VAL A 282 13.36 -14.68 -8.50
CA VAL A 282 13.54 -13.64 -7.48
C VAL A 282 12.61 -13.90 -6.28
N ILE A 283 11.32 -14.13 -6.53
CA ILE A 283 10.35 -14.41 -5.45
C ILE A 283 10.65 -15.74 -4.75
N ASP A 284 10.99 -16.79 -5.48
CA ASP A 284 11.36 -18.08 -4.88
C ASP A 284 12.58 -17.92 -3.94
N LYS A 285 13.57 -17.11 -4.31
CA LYS A 285 14.75 -16.82 -3.48
C LYS A 285 14.36 -16.05 -2.20
N ILE A 286 13.41 -15.11 -2.30
CA ILE A 286 12.89 -14.37 -1.14
C ILE A 286 12.06 -15.30 -0.24
N LEU A 287 11.19 -16.13 -0.81
CA LEU A 287 10.39 -17.11 -0.06
C LEU A 287 11.28 -18.15 0.65
N ALA A 288 12.47 -18.44 0.12
CA ALA A 288 13.46 -19.32 0.74
C ALA A 288 14.24 -18.67 1.89
N LEU A 289 14.04 -17.36 2.19
CA LEU A 289 14.62 -16.74 3.38
C LEU A 289 14.19 -17.50 4.62
N PRO A 290 15.15 -17.95 5.44
CA PRO A 290 14.82 -18.72 6.63
C PRO A 290 14.08 -17.84 7.65
N TYR A 291 13.10 -18.42 8.30
CA TYR A 291 12.54 -17.94 9.54
C TYR A 291 12.33 -19.11 10.48
N SER A 292 12.47 -18.90 11.76
CA SER A 292 12.24 -19.89 12.78
C SER A 292 11.06 -19.48 13.66
N LEU A 293 10.48 -20.44 14.34
CA LEU A 293 9.46 -20.22 15.36
C LEU A 293 10.11 -20.42 16.73
N ASN A 294 9.67 -19.65 17.72
CA ASN A 294 10.05 -19.84 19.12
C ASN A 294 9.24 -20.99 19.76
N GLU A 295 9.41 -21.20 21.06
CA GLU A 295 8.69 -22.25 21.82
C GLU A 295 7.18 -22.02 21.86
N ASP A 296 6.74 -20.76 21.72
CA ASP A 296 5.34 -20.34 21.69
C ASP A 296 4.72 -20.37 20.26
N ASP A 297 5.43 -20.95 19.28
CA ASP A 297 5.04 -21.01 17.86
C ASP A 297 4.95 -19.63 17.17
N ASP A 298 5.63 -18.60 17.71
CA ASP A 298 5.70 -17.28 17.08
C ASP A 298 6.95 -17.12 16.22
N ALA A 299 6.84 -16.30 15.15
CA ALA A 299 7.98 -16.02 14.27
C ALA A 299 9.10 -15.28 15.00
N VAL A 300 10.30 -15.87 15.00
CA VAL A 300 11.50 -15.21 15.53
C VAL A 300 11.93 -14.09 14.59
N GLN A 301 12.11 -12.90 15.13
CA GLN A 301 12.50 -11.73 14.37
C GLN A 301 13.97 -11.80 13.92
N ASN A 302 14.21 -11.87 12.61
CA ASN A 302 15.52 -11.62 12.02
C ASN A 302 15.58 -10.14 11.63
N VAL A 303 16.41 -9.37 12.34
CA VAL A 303 16.38 -7.90 12.27
C VAL A 303 17.62 -7.36 11.58
N LEU A 304 17.44 -6.76 10.39
CA LEU A 304 18.48 -5.98 9.72
C LEU A 304 18.59 -4.58 10.35
N LYS A 305 19.78 -4.00 10.25
CA LYS A 305 20.05 -2.60 10.61
C LYS A 305 20.45 -1.84 9.37
N PHE A 306 20.29 -0.54 9.38
CA PHE A 306 20.94 0.32 8.40
C PHE A 306 22.48 0.27 8.59
N SER A 307 23.24 0.36 7.50
CA SER A 307 24.66 0.70 7.59
C SER A 307 24.80 2.07 8.30
N LYS A 308 25.99 2.37 8.80
CA LYS A 308 26.20 3.65 9.48
C LYS A 308 25.84 4.83 8.57
N GLU A 309 26.34 4.82 7.34
CA GLU A 309 26.08 5.86 6.36
C GLU A 309 24.57 5.98 6.02
N ALA A 310 23.89 4.85 5.82
CA ALA A 310 22.45 4.81 5.59
C ALA A 310 21.66 5.35 6.78
N SER A 311 22.05 5.01 8.01
CA SER A 311 21.42 5.49 9.24
C SER A 311 21.57 6.99 9.42
N ASP A 312 22.77 7.53 9.15
CA ASP A 312 23.04 8.96 9.23
C ASP A 312 22.20 9.73 8.19
N TYR A 313 22.16 9.23 6.94
CA TYR A 313 21.36 9.83 5.88
C TYR A 313 19.85 9.79 6.18
N PHE A 314 19.34 8.63 6.60
CA PHE A 314 17.92 8.46 6.97
C PHE A 314 17.52 9.36 8.14
N THR A 315 18.41 9.49 9.14
CA THR A 315 18.18 10.35 10.31
C THR A 315 18.14 11.82 9.92
N ALA A 316 19.06 12.28 9.05
CA ALA A 316 19.07 13.65 8.55
C ALA A 316 17.79 13.99 7.77
N TRP A 317 17.37 13.09 6.86
CA TRP A 317 16.12 13.23 6.10
C TRP A 317 14.88 13.32 7.03
N ARG A 318 14.75 12.38 7.97
CA ARG A 318 13.65 12.39 8.94
C ARG A 318 13.61 13.67 9.77
N ASN A 319 14.76 14.11 10.28
CA ASN A 319 14.85 15.28 11.13
C ASN A 319 14.51 16.57 10.37
N ALA A 320 14.84 16.66 9.08
CA ALA A 320 14.42 17.77 8.24
C ALA A 320 12.89 17.85 8.13
N ALA A 321 12.21 16.71 7.89
CA ALA A 321 10.74 16.65 7.84
C ALA A 321 10.10 17.06 9.17
N ILE A 322 10.61 16.54 10.30
CA ILE A 322 10.12 16.92 11.65
C ILE A 322 10.36 18.41 11.95
N GLY A 323 11.48 18.97 11.48
CA GLY A 323 11.77 20.39 11.63
C GLY A 323 10.75 21.30 10.94
N VAL A 324 10.12 20.84 9.85
CA VAL A 324 9.00 21.54 9.20
C VAL A 324 7.74 21.45 10.05
N VAL A 325 7.38 20.25 10.50
CA VAL A 325 6.19 20.02 11.35
C VAL A 325 6.24 20.87 12.62
N ASN A 326 7.38 20.91 13.31
CA ASN A 326 7.54 21.68 14.56
C ASN A 326 7.41 23.20 14.38
N LYS A 327 7.44 23.72 13.16
CA LYS A 327 7.21 25.14 12.87
C LYS A 327 5.72 25.46 12.66
N ILE A 328 4.88 24.45 12.46
CA ILE A 328 3.44 24.61 12.29
C ILE A 328 2.83 24.85 13.69
N LYS A 329 2.20 26.02 13.88
CA LYS A 329 1.61 26.42 15.17
C LYS A 329 0.18 25.92 15.38
N ASP A 330 -0.49 25.51 14.30
CA ASP A 330 -1.87 25.03 14.33
C ASP A 330 -1.85 23.51 14.11
N ASP A 331 -2.15 22.77 15.16
CA ASP A 331 -2.18 21.30 15.14
C ASP A 331 -3.15 20.74 14.09
N ALA A 332 -4.21 21.47 13.75
CA ALA A 332 -5.17 21.07 12.72
C ALA A 332 -4.54 21.06 11.29
N LEU A 333 -3.41 21.75 11.09
CA LEU A 333 -2.68 21.79 9.83
C LEU A 333 -1.59 20.72 9.74
N VAL A 334 -1.34 19.98 10.82
CA VAL A 334 -0.33 18.91 10.82
C VAL A 334 -0.93 17.65 10.19
N ASP A 335 -0.42 17.25 9.03
CA ASP A 335 -0.79 15.98 8.42
C ASP A 335 -0.22 14.82 9.24
N SER A 336 -1.10 13.99 9.80
CA SER A 336 -0.74 12.82 10.61
C SER A 336 0.11 11.80 9.83
N ARG A 337 0.05 11.84 8.50
CA ARG A 337 0.81 10.98 7.60
C ARG A 337 2.32 11.25 7.67
N ILE A 338 2.74 12.51 7.84
CA ILE A 338 4.16 12.89 7.96
C ILE A 338 4.85 12.09 9.07
N MET A 339 4.14 11.79 10.16
CA MET A 339 4.67 11.00 11.26
C MET A 339 4.80 9.50 10.93
N LYS A 340 4.12 9.00 9.90
CA LYS A 340 4.15 7.59 9.46
C LYS A 340 5.12 7.39 8.29
N THR A 341 5.41 8.43 7.53
CA THR A 341 6.30 8.40 6.36
C THR A 341 7.69 7.79 6.68
N PRO A 342 8.36 8.09 7.81
CA PRO A 342 9.64 7.45 8.13
C PRO A 342 9.56 5.93 8.28
N MET A 343 8.49 5.43 8.85
CA MET A 343 8.29 3.97 8.96
C MET A 343 8.06 3.34 7.59
N LEU A 344 7.24 3.98 6.75
CA LEU A 344 6.99 3.51 5.38
C LEU A 344 8.28 3.52 4.53
N ALA A 345 9.08 4.58 4.63
CA ALA A 345 10.37 4.67 3.95
C ALA A 345 11.36 3.59 4.43
N ALA A 346 11.40 3.29 5.72
CA ALA A 346 12.24 2.21 6.25
C ALA A 346 11.79 0.82 5.74
N ARG A 347 10.48 0.57 5.65
CA ARG A 347 9.92 -0.65 5.06
C ARG A 347 10.27 -0.77 3.58
N LEU A 348 10.14 0.31 2.82
CA LEU A 348 10.59 0.37 1.43
C LEU A 348 12.08 0.09 1.30
N ALA A 349 12.92 0.65 2.18
CA ALA A 349 14.37 0.41 2.19
C ALA A 349 14.71 -1.07 2.41
N LEU A 350 13.99 -1.73 3.33
CA LEU A 350 14.11 -3.16 3.54
C LEU A 350 13.74 -3.96 2.29
N VAL A 351 12.59 -3.64 1.67
CA VAL A 351 12.13 -4.35 0.47
C VAL A 351 13.09 -4.14 -0.71
N VAL A 352 13.58 -2.92 -0.93
CA VAL A 352 14.58 -2.63 -1.99
C VAL A 352 15.88 -3.39 -1.73
N GLN A 353 16.38 -3.41 -0.49
CA GLN A 353 17.60 -4.16 -0.13
C GLN A 353 17.45 -5.65 -0.45
N ILE A 354 16.33 -6.24 -0.04
CA ILE A 354 16.07 -7.68 -0.27
C ILE A 354 15.87 -7.97 -1.76
N LEU A 355 15.24 -7.09 -2.53
CA LEU A 355 15.14 -7.22 -3.99
C LEU A 355 16.51 -7.17 -4.66
N ARG A 356 17.37 -6.21 -4.28
CA ARG A 356 18.75 -6.11 -4.80
C ARG A 356 19.58 -7.33 -4.45
N TRP A 357 19.43 -7.85 -3.21
CA TRP A 357 20.06 -9.11 -2.83
C TRP A 357 19.54 -10.29 -3.65
N ALA A 358 18.23 -10.40 -3.84
CA ALA A 358 17.63 -11.49 -4.59
C ALA A 358 18.05 -11.48 -6.06
N CYS A 359 18.30 -10.30 -6.64
CA CYS A 359 18.85 -10.10 -7.98
C CYS A 359 20.36 -10.30 -8.07
N GLY A 360 21.06 -10.44 -6.93
CA GLY A 360 22.51 -10.69 -6.88
C GLY A 360 23.39 -9.43 -6.94
N GLU A 361 22.83 -8.25 -6.65
CA GLU A 361 23.56 -6.97 -6.68
C GLU A 361 24.28 -6.65 -5.36
N VAL A 362 23.72 -7.09 -4.22
CA VAL A 362 24.22 -6.73 -2.88
C VAL A 362 24.10 -7.89 -1.91
N HIS A 363 24.72 -7.75 -0.73
CA HIS A 363 24.53 -8.64 0.41
C HIS A 363 23.27 -8.29 1.20
N LYS A 364 22.74 -9.22 1.98
CA LYS A 364 21.51 -9.04 2.77
C LYS A 364 21.74 -8.72 4.25
N ASP A 365 22.97 -8.43 4.67
CA ASP A 365 23.33 -8.38 6.09
C ASP A 365 22.92 -7.06 6.76
N TYR A 366 22.74 -6.02 5.97
CA TYR A 366 22.28 -4.70 6.39
C TYR A 366 21.60 -3.95 5.23
N VAL A 367 20.88 -2.88 5.53
CA VAL A 367 20.32 -1.98 4.51
C VAL A 367 21.34 -0.90 4.20
N ASP A 368 21.79 -0.86 2.94
CA ASP A 368 22.83 0.06 2.48
C ASP A 368 22.28 1.46 2.13
N ILE A 369 23.19 2.38 1.85
CA ILE A 369 22.86 3.77 1.54
C ILE A 369 22.05 3.90 0.25
N ASP A 370 22.35 3.08 -0.79
CA ASP A 370 21.65 3.19 -2.06
C ASP A 370 20.21 2.70 -1.95
N SER A 371 19.97 1.58 -1.25
CA SER A 371 18.62 1.11 -0.93
C SER A 371 17.84 2.13 -0.11
N THR A 372 18.52 2.85 0.80
CA THR A 372 17.92 3.90 1.61
C THR A 372 17.54 5.13 0.77
N LYS A 373 18.43 5.60 -0.09
CA LYS A 373 18.15 6.71 -1.04
C LYS A 373 17.01 6.37 -2.00
N ALA A 374 17.03 5.15 -2.55
CA ALA A 374 15.97 4.64 -3.41
C ALA A 374 14.60 4.63 -2.71
N ALA A 375 14.57 4.15 -1.46
CA ALA A 375 13.35 4.10 -0.66
C ALA A 375 12.79 5.49 -0.32
N ILE A 376 13.64 6.46 -0.04
CA ILE A 376 13.22 7.84 0.21
C ILE A 376 12.57 8.43 -1.05
N ARG A 377 13.19 8.26 -2.23
CA ARG A 377 12.59 8.72 -3.50
C ARG A 377 11.26 8.02 -3.82
N LEU A 378 11.15 6.72 -3.52
CA LEU A 378 9.88 6.00 -3.62
C LEU A 378 8.84 6.56 -2.65
N SER A 379 9.26 6.87 -1.41
CA SER A 379 8.39 7.50 -0.42
C SER A 379 7.85 8.85 -0.91
N ASP A 380 8.71 9.70 -1.48
CA ASP A 380 8.32 11.00 -2.04
C ASP A 380 7.31 10.83 -3.19
N TYR A 381 7.53 9.84 -4.07
CA TYR A 381 6.56 9.49 -5.12
C TYR A 381 5.18 9.15 -4.53
N PHE A 382 5.12 8.29 -3.52
CA PHE A 382 3.85 7.89 -2.91
C PHE A 382 3.18 9.03 -2.14
N GLU A 383 3.95 9.92 -1.50
CA GLU A 383 3.41 11.13 -0.85
C GLU A 383 2.80 12.08 -1.87
N ASN A 384 3.44 12.28 -3.02
CA ASN A 384 2.91 13.06 -4.12
C ASN A 384 1.61 12.46 -4.68
N CYS A 385 1.56 11.12 -4.83
CA CYS A 385 0.32 10.44 -5.21
C CYS A 385 -0.79 10.65 -4.18
N TYR A 386 -0.48 10.53 -2.89
CA TYR A 386 -1.46 10.75 -1.83
C TYR A 386 -2.01 12.18 -1.85
N THR A 387 -1.14 13.17 -2.00
CA THR A 387 -1.51 14.58 -2.12
C THR A 387 -2.42 14.82 -3.34
N ALA A 388 -2.08 14.23 -4.50
CA ALA A 388 -2.91 14.34 -5.69
C ALA A 388 -4.30 13.70 -5.48
N ILE A 389 -4.35 12.56 -4.79
CA ILE A 389 -5.60 11.88 -4.45
C ILE A 389 -6.43 12.71 -3.47
N GLN A 390 -5.82 13.31 -2.45
CA GLN A 390 -6.53 14.19 -1.53
C GLN A 390 -7.18 15.38 -2.26
N LYS A 391 -6.44 16.04 -3.16
CA LYS A 391 -6.99 17.12 -4.00
C LYS A 391 -8.16 16.62 -4.84
N PHE A 392 -8.00 15.47 -5.49
CA PHE A 392 -9.05 14.89 -6.30
C PHE A 392 -10.30 14.55 -5.47
N MET A 393 -10.14 13.95 -4.29
CA MET A 393 -11.24 13.62 -3.39
C MET A 393 -12.04 14.85 -2.94
N VAL A 394 -11.32 15.93 -2.58
CA VAL A 394 -11.96 17.20 -2.20
C VAL A 394 -12.72 17.81 -3.37
N MET A 395 -12.11 17.81 -4.56
CA MET A 395 -12.73 18.37 -5.77
C MET A 395 -13.92 17.53 -6.26
N ASP A 396 -13.90 16.20 -6.08
CA ASP A 396 -14.96 15.31 -6.57
C ASP A 396 -16.22 15.34 -5.70
N GLY A 397 -16.06 15.64 -4.41
CA GLY A 397 -17.19 15.91 -3.50
C GLY A 397 -17.91 17.23 -3.75
N ILE A 398 -17.40 18.10 -4.65
CA ILE A 398 -18.04 19.34 -5.00
C ILE A 398 -19.05 19.09 -6.13
N GLU A 399 -20.26 19.59 -5.99
CA GLU A 399 -21.28 19.57 -7.05
C GLU A 399 -20.74 20.12 -8.37
N PRO A 400 -21.09 19.53 -9.54
CA PRO A 400 -20.57 19.94 -10.83
C PRO A 400 -20.64 21.44 -11.10
N GLN A 401 -21.74 22.09 -10.74
CA GLN A 401 -21.92 23.53 -10.86
C GLN A 401 -20.94 24.33 -10.00
N LYS A 402 -20.62 23.86 -8.79
CA LYS A 402 -19.63 24.50 -7.93
C LYS A 402 -18.20 24.30 -8.43
N LYS A 403 -17.91 23.17 -9.10
CA LYS A 403 -16.62 22.96 -9.77
C LYS A 403 -16.44 23.95 -10.92
N GLU A 404 -17.45 24.07 -11.77
CA GLU A 404 -17.45 24.99 -12.90
C GLU A 404 -17.35 26.45 -12.42
N PHE A 405 -18.08 26.82 -11.37
CA PHE A 405 -17.95 28.09 -10.67
C PHE A 405 -16.50 28.35 -10.22
N LEU A 406 -15.85 27.38 -9.56
CA LEU A 406 -14.46 27.51 -9.13
C LEU A 406 -13.50 27.68 -10.31
N ASN A 407 -13.75 27.04 -11.44
CA ASN A 407 -12.91 27.20 -12.64
C ASN A 407 -13.01 28.59 -13.26
N ASN A 408 -14.16 29.22 -13.10
CA ASN A 408 -14.45 30.55 -13.69
C ASN A 408 -13.94 31.72 -12.83
N VAL A 409 -13.53 31.50 -11.58
CA VAL A 409 -12.90 32.56 -10.76
C VAL A 409 -11.37 32.44 -10.82
N GLY A 410 -10.66 33.55 -10.67
CA GLY A 410 -9.20 33.60 -10.63
C GLY A 410 -8.59 32.99 -9.36
N LYS A 411 -7.25 32.94 -9.27
CA LYS A 411 -6.53 32.49 -8.06
C LYS A 411 -6.92 33.33 -6.83
N THR A 412 -6.98 34.65 -7.00
CA THR A 412 -7.55 35.58 -6.03
C THR A 412 -8.77 36.21 -6.64
N PHE A 413 -9.86 36.33 -5.90
CA PHE A 413 -11.13 36.87 -6.42
C PHE A 413 -11.94 37.55 -5.33
N THR A 414 -12.81 38.45 -5.72
CA THR A 414 -13.74 39.17 -4.83
C THR A 414 -15.09 38.45 -4.77
N THR A 415 -15.92 38.84 -3.80
CA THR A 415 -17.33 38.41 -3.77
C THR A 415 -18.08 38.78 -5.03
N ALA A 416 -17.75 39.92 -5.66
CA ALA A 416 -18.37 40.35 -6.91
C ALA A 416 -17.99 39.43 -8.07
N ASP A 417 -16.70 39.08 -8.19
CA ASP A 417 -16.21 38.14 -9.20
C ASP A 417 -16.88 36.76 -9.01
N ALA A 418 -17.01 36.31 -7.75
CA ALA A 418 -17.69 35.08 -7.42
C ALA A 418 -19.17 35.06 -7.83
N ILE A 419 -19.91 36.19 -7.61
CA ILE A 419 -21.31 36.29 -8.01
C ILE A 419 -21.42 36.29 -9.54
N GLN A 420 -20.51 36.95 -10.24
CA GLN A 420 -20.49 36.95 -11.71
C GLN A 420 -20.23 35.57 -12.27
N ALA A 421 -19.19 34.89 -11.80
CA ALA A 421 -18.87 33.52 -12.19
C ALA A 421 -20.00 32.54 -11.86
N GLY A 422 -20.67 32.75 -10.71
CA GLY A 422 -21.82 31.93 -10.31
C GLY A 422 -23.02 32.08 -11.26
N LYS A 423 -23.29 33.30 -11.72
CA LYS A 423 -24.36 33.56 -12.72
C LYS A 423 -24.09 32.82 -14.04
N GLU A 424 -22.83 32.75 -14.47
CA GLU A 424 -22.42 32.07 -15.71
C GLU A 424 -22.71 30.57 -15.66
N VAL A 425 -22.66 29.96 -14.46
CA VAL A 425 -22.94 28.52 -14.24
C VAL A 425 -24.36 28.28 -13.70
N GLY A 426 -25.23 29.29 -13.68
CA GLY A 426 -26.61 29.15 -13.26
C GLY A 426 -26.85 29.12 -11.74
N LEU A 427 -25.88 29.57 -10.92
CA LEU A 427 -26.05 29.72 -9.48
C LEU A 427 -26.67 31.05 -9.11
N SER A 428 -27.62 31.06 -8.18
CA SER A 428 -28.12 32.29 -7.59
C SER A 428 -27.08 32.93 -6.68
N GLU A 429 -27.16 34.24 -6.45
CA GLU A 429 -26.27 34.97 -5.53
C GLU A 429 -26.25 34.34 -4.12
N ARG A 430 -27.41 33.87 -3.63
CA ARG A 430 -27.54 33.19 -2.36
C ARG A 430 -26.79 31.84 -2.38
N SER A 431 -26.91 31.08 -3.48
CA SER A 431 -26.18 29.80 -3.65
C SER A 431 -24.69 30.03 -3.72
N VAL A 432 -24.21 31.10 -4.36
CA VAL A 432 -22.79 31.46 -4.39
C VAL A 432 -22.28 31.79 -2.99
N MET A 433 -23.04 32.54 -2.18
CA MET A 433 -22.63 32.84 -0.81
C MET A 433 -22.54 31.60 0.07
N TYR A 434 -23.47 30.65 -0.08
CA TYR A 434 -23.38 29.35 0.60
C TYR A 434 -22.20 28.53 0.07
N ALA A 435 -21.95 28.55 -1.23
CA ALA A 435 -20.79 27.87 -1.82
C ALA A 435 -19.48 28.42 -1.27
N LEU A 436 -19.31 29.74 -1.17
CA LEU A 436 -18.11 30.35 -0.59
C LEU A 436 -17.88 29.95 0.87
N VAL A 437 -18.95 29.84 1.69
CA VAL A 437 -18.85 29.39 3.06
C VAL A 437 -18.45 27.92 3.12
N GLY A 438 -19.09 27.06 2.34
CA GLY A 438 -18.76 25.62 2.25
C GLY A 438 -17.31 25.40 1.76
N LEU A 439 -16.94 26.03 0.66
CA LEU A 439 -15.59 25.92 0.10
C LEU A 439 -14.49 26.43 1.05
N ALA A 440 -14.80 27.45 1.87
CA ALA A 440 -13.88 27.91 2.90
C ALA A 440 -13.79 26.92 4.08
N SER A 441 -14.92 26.31 4.47
CA SER A 441 -14.94 25.24 5.48
C SER A 441 -14.15 24.01 5.03
N ASP A 442 -14.20 23.68 3.74
CA ASP A 442 -13.52 22.55 3.12
C ASP A 442 -12.05 22.86 2.77
N ASN A 443 -11.54 24.02 3.17
CA ASN A 443 -10.18 24.50 2.88
C ASN A 443 -9.83 24.53 1.37
N ILE A 444 -10.80 24.74 0.51
CA ILE A 444 -10.61 24.90 -0.94
C ILE A 444 -10.27 26.36 -1.28
N ILE A 445 -10.90 27.28 -0.57
CA ILE A 445 -10.61 28.72 -0.63
C ILE A 445 -10.30 29.24 0.77
N LYS A 446 -9.51 30.31 0.84
CA LYS A 446 -9.25 31.06 2.06
C LYS A 446 -9.84 32.44 1.94
N LYS A 447 -10.54 32.87 2.99
CA LYS A 447 -10.96 34.27 3.10
C LYS A 447 -9.77 35.09 3.57
N VAL A 448 -9.24 35.95 2.68
CA VAL A 448 -8.07 36.78 2.96
C VAL A 448 -8.46 37.99 3.79
N LYS A 449 -9.54 38.67 3.36
CA LYS A 449 -10.18 39.77 4.09
C LYS A 449 -11.67 39.82 3.74
N ARG A 450 -12.39 40.80 4.27
CA ARG A 450 -13.84 40.94 4.00
C ARG A 450 -14.09 41.11 2.49
N GLY A 451 -14.75 40.10 1.90
CA GLY A 451 -15.13 40.09 0.49
C GLY A 451 -14.02 39.70 -0.48
N GLU A 452 -12.85 39.25 -0.01
CA GLU A 452 -11.76 38.72 -0.84
C GLU A 452 -11.35 37.31 -0.44
N TYR A 453 -11.12 36.49 -1.42
CA TYR A 453 -10.84 35.09 -1.31
C TYR A 453 -9.61 34.68 -2.15
N GLU A 454 -8.92 33.65 -1.74
CA GLU A 454 -7.82 33.04 -2.45
C GLU A 454 -8.08 31.55 -2.58
N LYS A 455 -7.89 30.98 -3.76
CA LYS A 455 -7.88 29.52 -3.94
C LYS A 455 -6.63 28.95 -3.29
N LEU A 456 -6.81 27.95 -2.44
CA LEU A 456 -5.72 27.24 -1.77
C LEU A 456 -5.19 26.07 -2.62
N GLN A 457 -5.82 25.80 -3.75
CA GLN A 457 -5.48 24.70 -4.66
C GLN A 457 -5.36 25.18 -6.09
#